data_dfb6bcc3f7df311d3536931bd487a30c
#
_entry.id   dfb6bcc3f7df311d3536931bd487a30c
#
_cell.length_a   1.000
_cell.length_b   1.000
_cell.length_c   1.000
_cell.angle_alpha   90.00
_cell.angle_beta   90.00
_cell.angle_gamma   90.00
#
_symmetry.space_group_name_H-M   'P 1'
#
loop_
_entity.id
_entity.type
_entity.pdbx_description
1 polymer ?
#
loop_
_entity_poly.entity_id
_entity_poly.type
_entity_poly.pdbx_seq_one_letter_code
_entity_poly.pdbx_strand_id
1 'polypeptide(L)'
;MHGGPGTGKTLTAESVAEIAERPLYRVTCGDVGTKPEEVEKYLESVLHLGKIYNCVVLLDEADVFLEQRGLEDLNRNALVSAFLRVVEYFEGILIMTTNRVGTFDDAFKSRIQLALHYPPLGEERKRLIWKTFIERLDEFDENSIAYENLRGSLDVLKNEKLNGRQIRNVMTTSRQYAKWKNEVLTYEHLKDVIEVSARFGDNLENIYRSPHTQV
;
A
#
# COMPACT_ATOMS: atom_id res chain seq x y z
N MET A 1 5.05 -9.69 2.70
CA MET A 1 5.47 -8.31 3.01
C MET A 1 4.50 -7.70 4.00
N HIS A 2 4.97 -7.21 5.15
CA HIS A 2 4.11 -6.65 6.20
C HIS A 2 4.63 -5.30 6.70
N GLY A 3 3.73 -4.41 7.18
CA GLY A 3 4.08 -3.09 7.68
C GLY A 3 2.97 -2.07 7.47
N GLY A 4 3.15 -0.84 7.94
CA GLY A 4 2.16 0.22 7.85
C GLY A 4 1.70 0.56 6.42
N PRO A 5 0.55 1.24 6.26
CA PRO A 5 0.08 1.67 4.96
C PRO A 5 1.05 2.70 4.33
N GLY A 6 1.17 2.67 3.00
CA GLY A 6 1.99 3.63 2.26
C GLY A 6 3.51 3.49 2.45
N THR A 7 4.01 2.33 2.90
CA THR A 7 5.44 2.05 3.08
C THR A 7 6.12 1.46 1.84
N GLY A 8 5.38 1.18 0.76
CA GLY A 8 5.92 0.71 -0.51
C GLY A 8 5.77 -0.79 -0.79
N LYS A 9 4.99 -1.55 0.01
CA LYS A 9 4.81 -3.01 -0.18
C LYS A 9 4.33 -3.38 -1.59
N THR A 10 3.21 -2.84 -2.02
CA THR A 10 2.63 -3.07 -3.36
C THR A 10 3.60 -2.64 -4.47
N LEU A 11 4.24 -1.48 -4.31
CA LEU A 11 5.24 -0.98 -5.26
C LEU A 11 6.43 -1.94 -5.40
N THR A 12 6.88 -2.56 -4.30
CA THR A 12 7.94 -3.56 -4.36
C THR A 12 7.51 -4.80 -5.15
N ALA A 13 6.25 -5.25 -5.02
CA ALA A 13 5.74 -6.38 -5.81
C ALA A 13 5.70 -6.05 -7.31
N GLU A 14 5.30 -4.82 -7.66
CA GLU A 14 5.35 -4.30 -9.03
C GLU A 14 6.79 -4.29 -9.57
N SER A 15 7.74 -3.77 -8.79
CA SER A 15 9.16 -3.74 -9.16
C SER A 15 9.77 -5.15 -9.30
N VAL A 16 9.38 -6.10 -8.45
CA VAL A 16 9.82 -7.50 -8.56
C VAL A 16 9.33 -8.12 -9.86
N ALA A 17 8.07 -7.88 -10.23
CA ALA A 17 7.51 -8.39 -11.49
C ALA A 17 8.24 -7.80 -12.70
N GLU A 18 8.54 -6.49 -12.68
CA GLU A 18 9.28 -5.80 -13.73
C GLU A 18 10.71 -6.34 -13.88
N ILE A 19 11.45 -6.45 -12.76
CA ILE A 19 12.83 -6.99 -12.77
C ILE A 19 12.85 -8.47 -13.22
N ALA A 20 11.84 -9.24 -12.85
CA ALA A 20 11.70 -10.63 -13.26
C ALA A 20 11.22 -10.79 -14.73
N GLU A 21 10.88 -9.70 -15.40
CA GLU A 21 10.28 -9.68 -16.75
C GLU A 21 9.03 -10.57 -16.85
N ARG A 22 8.20 -10.55 -15.78
CA ARG A 22 6.97 -11.35 -15.69
C ARG A 22 5.75 -10.45 -15.51
N PRO A 23 4.60 -10.82 -16.09
CA PRO A 23 3.36 -10.10 -15.82
C PRO A 23 3.04 -10.13 -14.33
N LEU A 24 2.49 -9.02 -13.81
CA LEU A 24 1.94 -8.97 -12.46
C LEU A 24 0.44 -9.24 -12.50
N TYR A 25 -0.02 -10.29 -11.82
CA TYR A 25 -1.43 -10.55 -11.62
C TYR A 25 -1.83 -10.18 -10.20
N ARG A 26 -2.48 -9.02 -10.09
CA ARG A 26 -2.90 -8.48 -8.79
C ARG A 26 -4.32 -8.90 -8.45
N VAL A 27 -4.50 -9.40 -7.25
CA VAL A 27 -5.78 -9.79 -6.63
C VAL A 27 -5.92 -9.07 -5.31
N THR A 28 -7.05 -8.47 -5.04
CA THR A 28 -7.38 -7.91 -3.73
C THR A 28 -8.30 -8.87 -2.97
N CYS A 29 -8.22 -8.87 -1.64
CA CYS A 29 -9.08 -9.73 -0.83
C CYS A 29 -10.58 -9.43 -1.01
N GLY A 30 -10.93 -8.21 -1.44
CA GLY A 30 -12.30 -7.84 -1.79
C GLY A 30 -12.86 -8.63 -2.98
N ASP A 31 -12.00 -9.08 -3.89
CA ASP A 31 -12.39 -9.82 -5.09
C ASP A 31 -12.65 -11.31 -4.80
N VAL A 32 -12.15 -11.80 -3.67
CA VAL A 32 -12.10 -13.24 -3.36
C VAL A 32 -13.42 -13.76 -2.75
N GLY A 33 -14.26 -12.87 -2.21
CA GLY A 33 -15.50 -13.26 -1.54
C GLY A 33 -15.32 -13.70 -0.08
N THR A 34 -16.39 -14.18 0.54
CA THR A 34 -16.43 -14.49 1.98
C THR A 34 -16.73 -15.95 2.31
N LYS A 35 -17.20 -16.74 1.34
CA LYS A 35 -17.50 -18.16 1.55
C LYS A 35 -16.26 -19.02 1.25
N PRO A 36 -15.87 -19.93 2.15
CA PRO A 36 -14.64 -20.72 2.00
C PRO A 36 -14.53 -21.48 0.67
N GLU A 37 -15.62 -22.05 0.19
CA GLU A 37 -15.65 -22.82 -1.06
C GLU A 37 -15.50 -21.94 -2.31
N GLU A 38 -16.07 -20.73 -2.30
CA GLU A 38 -15.93 -19.76 -3.38
C GLU A 38 -14.51 -19.20 -3.42
N VAL A 39 -13.93 -18.93 -2.24
CA VAL A 39 -12.56 -18.48 -2.04
C VAL A 39 -11.57 -19.51 -2.58
N GLU A 40 -11.74 -20.78 -2.23
CA GLU A 40 -10.87 -21.87 -2.68
C GLU A 40 -10.85 -21.95 -4.21
N LYS A 41 -12.03 -22.04 -4.84
CA LYS A 41 -12.16 -22.11 -6.31
C LYS A 41 -11.58 -20.89 -7.03
N TYR A 42 -11.81 -19.70 -6.47
CA TYR A 42 -11.28 -18.47 -7.04
C TYR A 42 -9.75 -18.43 -6.98
N LEU A 43 -9.18 -18.73 -5.82
CA LEU A 43 -7.73 -18.76 -5.64
C LEU A 43 -7.07 -19.84 -6.49
N GLU A 44 -7.65 -21.05 -6.58
CA GLU A 44 -7.17 -22.10 -7.50
C GLU A 44 -7.12 -21.60 -8.94
N SER A 45 -8.17 -20.92 -9.39
CA SER A 45 -8.23 -20.35 -10.75
C SER A 45 -7.17 -19.28 -10.96
N VAL A 46 -7.00 -18.36 -10.00
CA VAL A 46 -5.98 -17.31 -10.04
C VAL A 46 -4.57 -17.89 -10.09
N LEU A 47 -4.26 -18.83 -9.20
CA LEU A 47 -2.92 -19.43 -9.13
C LEU A 47 -2.65 -20.31 -10.34
N HIS A 48 -3.67 -21.01 -10.88
CA HIS A 48 -3.56 -21.76 -12.13
C HIS A 48 -3.21 -20.85 -13.31
N LEU A 49 -3.92 -19.72 -13.46
CA LEU A 49 -3.60 -18.71 -14.49
C LEU A 49 -2.20 -18.13 -14.28
N GLY A 50 -1.83 -17.85 -13.02
CA GLY A 50 -0.49 -17.39 -12.67
C GLY A 50 0.61 -18.36 -13.12
N LYS A 51 0.37 -19.67 -13.00
CA LYS A 51 1.29 -20.71 -13.49
C LYS A 51 1.34 -20.76 -15.01
N ILE A 52 0.19 -20.75 -15.71
CA ILE A 52 0.13 -20.80 -17.17
C ILE A 52 0.86 -19.62 -17.81
N TYR A 53 0.59 -18.40 -17.31
CA TYR A 53 1.18 -17.17 -17.88
C TYR A 53 2.52 -16.80 -17.23
N ASN A 54 3.06 -17.63 -16.32
CA ASN A 54 4.31 -17.37 -15.61
C ASN A 54 4.33 -16.01 -14.89
N CYS A 55 3.20 -15.64 -14.28
CA CYS A 55 3.03 -14.35 -13.61
C CYS A 55 3.64 -14.34 -12.21
N VAL A 56 3.97 -13.14 -11.74
CA VAL A 56 4.04 -12.84 -10.30
C VAL A 56 2.61 -12.61 -9.82
N VAL A 57 2.11 -13.44 -8.92
CA VAL A 57 0.79 -13.26 -8.31
C VAL A 57 0.93 -12.42 -7.05
N LEU A 58 0.20 -11.31 -6.99
CA LEU A 58 0.15 -10.42 -5.83
C LEU A 58 -1.23 -10.51 -5.16
N LEU A 59 -1.26 -11.04 -3.94
CA LEU A 59 -2.42 -10.95 -3.05
C LEU A 59 -2.24 -9.73 -2.16
N ASP A 60 -2.91 -8.63 -2.54
CA ASP A 60 -2.81 -7.37 -1.82
C ASP A 60 -3.86 -7.31 -0.70
N GLU A 61 -3.45 -6.77 0.46
CA GLU A 61 -4.30 -6.68 1.65
C GLU A 61 -4.82 -8.05 2.14
N ALA A 62 -3.93 -9.06 2.18
CA ALA A 62 -4.26 -10.42 2.57
C ALA A 62 -4.56 -10.60 4.07
N ASP A 63 -4.97 -9.53 4.77
CA ASP A 63 -5.18 -9.49 6.21
C ASP A 63 -6.18 -10.54 6.70
N VAL A 64 -7.26 -10.75 5.94
CA VAL A 64 -8.33 -11.69 6.28
C VAL A 64 -7.84 -13.14 6.34
N PHE A 65 -6.89 -13.50 5.48
CA PHE A 65 -6.35 -14.87 5.41
C PHE A 65 -5.20 -15.10 6.38
N LEU A 66 -4.48 -14.04 6.76
CA LEU A 66 -3.26 -14.16 7.55
C LEU A 66 -3.50 -14.11 9.07
N GLU A 67 -4.68 -13.66 9.50
CA GLU A 67 -5.00 -13.49 10.90
C GLU A 67 -5.17 -14.83 11.62
N GLN A 68 -4.73 -14.89 12.87
CA GLN A 68 -4.78 -16.10 13.70
C GLN A 68 -6.21 -16.62 13.85
N ARG A 69 -6.36 -17.94 13.72
CA ARG A 69 -7.63 -18.64 13.93
C ARG A 69 -8.07 -18.52 15.37
N GLY A 70 -9.37 -18.25 15.59
CA GLY A 70 -10.01 -18.19 16.90
C GLY A 70 -10.94 -19.36 17.13
N LEU A 71 -11.18 -19.71 18.39
CA LEU A 71 -12.10 -20.81 18.75
C LEU A 71 -13.56 -20.51 18.41
N GLU A 72 -13.93 -19.25 18.29
CA GLU A 72 -15.32 -18.81 18.13
C GLU A 72 -15.71 -18.53 16.66
N ASP A 73 -14.75 -18.43 15.73
CA ASP A 73 -15.02 -18.07 14.32
C ASP A 73 -14.74 -19.21 13.36
N LEU A 74 -15.68 -20.15 13.27
CA LEU A 74 -15.59 -21.31 12.39
C LEU A 74 -15.51 -20.94 10.91
N ASN A 75 -16.23 -19.91 10.46
CA ASN A 75 -16.20 -19.47 9.06
C ASN A 75 -14.82 -18.94 8.68
N ARG A 76 -14.22 -18.14 9.54
CA ARG A 76 -12.89 -17.62 9.35
C ARG A 76 -11.84 -18.73 9.36
N ASN A 77 -11.94 -19.65 10.28
CA ASN A 77 -11.05 -20.82 10.36
C ASN A 77 -11.13 -21.66 9.07
N ALA A 78 -12.32 -21.81 8.50
CA ALA A 78 -12.52 -22.48 7.23
C ALA A 78 -11.88 -21.72 6.06
N LEU A 79 -12.03 -20.37 6.03
CA LEU A 79 -11.37 -19.51 5.03
C LEU A 79 -9.84 -19.61 5.06
N VAL A 80 -9.25 -19.50 6.25
CA VAL A 80 -7.80 -19.64 6.46
C VAL A 80 -7.33 -21.03 6.02
N SER A 81 -8.08 -22.06 6.34
CA SER A 81 -7.73 -23.44 5.98
C SER A 81 -7.82 -23.70 4.47
N ALA A 82 -8.83 -23.17 3.79
CA ALA A 82 -8.99 -23.22 2.35
C ALA A 82 -7.81 -22.52 1.66
N PHE A 83 -7.50 -21.31 2.12
CA PHE A 83 -6.37 -20.54 1.62
C PHE A 83 -5.03 -21.27 1.77
N LEU A 84 -4.72 -21.80 2.95
CA LEU A 84 -3.49 -22.54 3.23
C LEU A 84 -3.32 -23.75 2.33
N ARG A 85 -4.42 -24.45 2.03
CA ARG A 85 -4.42 -25.62 1.14
C ARG A 85 -4.03 -25.25 -0.27
N VAL A 86 -4.61 -24.18 -0.81
CA VAL A 86 -4.34 -23.72 -2.18
C VAL A 86 -2.91 -23.22 -2.33
N VAL A 87 -2.41 -22.47 -1.33
CA VAL A 87 -1.04 -21.91 -1.37
C VAL A 87 0.03 -22.98 -1.23
N GLU A 88 -0.25 -24.08 -0.51
CA GLU A 88 0.72 -25.18 -0.27
C GLU A 88 1.21 -25.83 -1.56
N TYR A 89 0.37 -25.92 -2.58
CA TYR A 89 0.69 -26.60 -3.85
C TYR A 89 1.05 -25.64 -4.98
N PHE A 90 1.15 -24.34 -4.71
CA PHE A 90 1.48 -23.37 -5.73
C PHE A 90 2.98 -23.32 -6.02
N GLU A 91 3.34 -23.65 -7.25
CA GLU A 91 4.71 -23.59 -7.76
C GLU A 91 4.91 -22.31 -8.59
N GLY A 92 5.02 -21.17 -7.95
CA GLY A 92 5.19 -19.88 -8.61
C GLY A 92 5.63 -18.78 -7.63
N ILE A 93 5.71 -17.56 -8.13
CA ILE A 93 6.01 -16.40 -7.30
C ILE A 93 4.69 -15.85 -6.76
N LEU A 94 4.46 -16.04 -5.47
CA LEU A 94 3.33 -15.48 -4.75
C LEU A 94 3.82 -14.43 -3.76
N ILE A 95 3.35 -13.21 -3.92
CA ILE A 95 3.63 -12.11 -3.01
C ILE A 95 2.34 -11.76 -2.26
N MET A 96 2.43 -11.72 -0.95
CA MET A 96 1.33 -11.30 -0.10
C MET A 96 1.68 -10.01 0.63
N THR A 97 0.75 -9.06 0.69
CA THR A 97 0.93 -7.85 1.48
C THR A 97 -0.09 -7.77 2.60
N THR A 98 0.30 -7.20 3.72
CA THR A 98 -0.59 -6.92 4.85
C THR A 98 -0.21 -5.63 5.55
N ASN A 99 -1.19 -4.89 6.01
CA ASN A 99 -1.01 -3.69 6.83
C ASN A 99 -0.98 -4.02 8.33
N ARG A 100 -1.37 -5.22 8.72
CA ARG A 100 -1.38 -5.66 10.11
C ARG A 100 -0.02 -6.21 10.51
N VAL A 101 0.56 -5.63 11.53
CA VAL A 101 1.77 -6.12 12.20
C VAL A 101 1.29 -6.84 13.46
N GLY A 102 0.77 -8.06 13.29
CA GLY A 102 0.14 -8.78 14.38
C GLY A 102 0.39 -10.29 14.30
N THR A 103 -0.37 -11.01 15.05
CA THR A 103 -0.32 -12.47 15.15
C THR A 103 -0.75 -13.13 13.85
N PHE A 104 0.24 -13.54 13.06
CA PHE A 104 0.00 -14.48 11.97
C PHE A 104 -0.30 -15.87 12.53
N ASP A 105 -1.23 -16.58 11.92
CA ASP A 105 -1.44 -17.99 12.21
C ASP A 105 -0.13 -18.77 11.99
N ASP A 106 0.23 -19.62 12.94
CA ASP A 106 1.51 -20.35 12.91
C ASP A 106 1.63 -21.27 11.67
N ALA A 107 0.51 -21.72 11.11
CA ALA A 107 0.49 -22.50 9.88
C ALA A 107 1.01 -21.69 8.68
N PHE A 108 0.89 -20.36 8.68
CA PHE A 108 1.50 -19.53 7.64
C PHE A 108 3.01 -19.45 7.79
N LYS A 109 3.52 -19.38 9.01
CA LYS A 109 4.97 -19.26 9.25
C LYS A 109 5.77 -20.39 8.61
N SER A 110 5.19 -21.58 8.55
CA SER A 110 5.84 -22.74 7.93
C SER A 110 5.82 -22.72 6.40
N ARG A 111 4.96 -21.92 5.78
CA ARG A 111 4.78 -21.81 4.32
C ARG A 111 5.40 -20.56 3.72
N ILE A 112 5.65 -19.56 4.52
CA ILE A 112 6.28 -18.31 4.08
C ILE A 112 7.80 -18.54 3.97
N GLN A 113 8.32 -18.50 2.75
CA GLN A 113 9.75 -18.60 2.49
C GLN A 113 10.52 -17.34 2.87
N LEU A 114 9.91 -16.16 2.70
CA LEU A 114 10.52 -14.86 2.97
C LEU A 114 9.53 -13.88 3.55
N ALA A 115 9.76 -13.44 4.77
CA ALA A 115 8.99 -12.38 5.43
C ALA A 115 9.77 -11.06 5.42
N LEU A 116 9.24 -10.03 4.75
CA LEU A 116 9.84 -8.71 4.67
C LEU A 116 9.03 -7.72 5.50
N HIS A 117 9.69 -7.11 6.47
CA HIS A 117 9.10 -6.05 7.27
C HIS A 117 9.39 -4.67 6.67
N TYR A 118 8.35 -3.87 6.51
CA TYR A 118 8.39 -2.49 6.02
C TYR A 118 8.15 -1.54 7.20
N PRO A 119 9.21 -1.01 7.81
CA PRO A 119 9.06 -0.06 8.91
C PRO A 119 8.46 1.27 8.40
N PRO A 120 7.91 2.11 9.31
CA PRO A 120 7.53 3.47 8.95
C PRO A 120 8.66 4.21 8.24
N LEU A 121 8.29 5.09 7.31
CA LEU A 121 9.27 5.85 6.54
C LEU A 121 10.03 6.82 7.46
N GLY A 122 11.33 6.64 7.56
CA GLY A 122 12.23 7.61 8.19
C GLY A 122 12.43 8.86 7.31
N GLU A 123 12.99 9.92 7.88
CA GLU A 123 13.19 11.21 7.22
C GLU A 123 13.95 11.10 5.90
N GLU A 124 15.06 10.37 5.86
CA GLU A 124 15.87 10.20 4.65
C GLU A 124 15.11 9.48 3.52
N ARG A 125 14.29 8.48 3.87
CA ARG A 125 13.45 7.81 2.87
C ARG A 125 12.36 8.73 2.35
N LYS A 126 11.74 9.54 3.22
CA LYS A 126 10.76 10.55 2.79
C LYS A 126 11.41 11.59 1.89
N ARG A 127 12.61 12.08 2.23
CA ARG A 127 13.39 13.00 1.42
C ARG A 127 13.64 12.45 0.01
N LEU A 128 14.03 11.16 -0.07
CA LEU A 128 14.24 10.49 -1.35
C LEU A 128 12.94 10.39 -2.16
N ILE A 129 11.82 10.05 -1.52
CA ILE A 129 10.51 9.96 -2.18
C ILE A 129 10.10 11.33 -2.74
N TRP A 130 10.19 12.40 -1.95
CA TRP A 130 9.92 13.77 -2.39
C TRP A 130 10.78 14.14 -3.59
N LYS A 131 12.11 13.91 -3.48
CA LYS A 131 13.06 14.15 -4.56
C LYS A 131 12.65 13.42 -5.84
N THR A 132 12.35 12.14 -5.76
CA THR A 132 11.95 11.33 -6.92
C THR A 132 10.65 11.86 -7.57
N PHE A 133 9.68 12.30 -6.79
CA PHE A 133 8.47 12.90 -7.35
C PHE A 133 8.75 14.25 -8.02
N ILE A 134 9.57 15.10 -7.43
CA ILE A 134 9.97 16.39 -8.02
C ILE A 134 10.74 16.16 -9.32
N GLU A 135 11.69 15.24 -9.36
CA GLU A 135 12.47 14.91 -10.55
C GLU A 135 11.61 14.34 -11.69
N ARG A 136 10.63 13.50 -11.37
CA ARG A 136 9.67 13.00 -12.37
C ARG A 136 8.77 14.08 -12.97
N LEU A 137 8.52 15.16 -12.26
CA LEU A 137 7.77 16.29 -12.81
C LEU A 137 8.61 17.05 -13.87
N ASP A 138 9.94 17.06 -13.73
CA ASP A 138 10.88 17.69 -14.64
C ASP A 138 10.81 17.09 -16.06
N GLU A 139 10.49 15.80 -16.16
CA GLU A 139 10.37 15.09 -17.43
C GLU A 139 9.15 15.51 -18.26
N PHE A 140 8.16 16.16 -17.67
CA PHE A 140 6.85 16.38 -18.29
C PHE A 140 6.45 17.84 -18.54
N ASP A 141 7.04 18.84 -17.85
CA ASP A 141 6.54 20.23 -17.95
C ASP A 141 7.49 21.27 -17.33
N GLU A 142 8.52 21.69 -18.08
CA GLU A 142 9.59 22.57 -17.60
C GLU A 142 9.12 23.97 -17.15
N ASN A 143 8.00 24.49 -17.66
CA ASN A 143 7.59 25.90 -17.45
C ASN A 143 6.58 26.10 -16.30
N SER A 144 5.96 25.05 -15.79
CA SER A 144 4.90 25.14 -14.77
C SER A 144 5.38 24.80 -13.35
N ILE A 145 6.69 24.60 -13.13
CA ILE A 145 7.22 24.09 -11.87
C ILE A 145 8.48 24.87 -11.44
N ALA A 146 8.47 25.37 -10.21
CA ALA A 146 9.62 26.05 -9.60
C ALA A 146 10.57 25.03 -8.94
N TYR A 147 11.36 24.30 -9.73
CA TYR A 147 12.21 23.20 -9.26
C TYR A 147 13.18 23.57 -8.15
N GLU A 148 13.86 24.70 -8.27
CA GLU A 148 14.82 25.15 -7.24
C GLU A 148 14.13 25.44 -5.91
N ASN A 149 12.92 26.01 -5.94
CA ASN A 149 12.11 26.24 -4.75
C ASN A 149 11.70 24.93 -4.08
N LEU A 150 11.24 23.95 -4.86
CA LEU A 150 10.85 22.63 -4.37
C LEU A 150 12.05 21.84 -3.85
N ARG A 151 13.18 21.85 -4.54
CA ARG A 151 14.42 21.19 -4.10
C ARG A 151 14.97 21.80 -2.81
N GLY A 152 14.91 23.13 -2.69
CA GLY A 152 15.30 23.84 -1.46
C GLY A 152 14.42 23.49 -0.24
N SER A 153 13.20 23.01 -0.47
CA SER A 153 12.25 22.67 0.59
C SER A 153 12.33 21.21 1.06
N LEU A 154 13.16 20.36 0.45
CA LEU A 154 13.27 18.93 0.78
C LEU A 154 13.58 18.66 2.25
N ASP A 155 14.39 19.50 2.89
CA ASP A 155 14.77 19.34 4.29
C ASP A 155 13.62 19.70 5.27
N VAL A 156 12.66 20.48 4.83
CA VAL A 156 11.44 20.74 5.57
C VAL A 156 10.43 19.60 5.32
N LEU A 157 10.23 19.26 4.06
CA LEU A 157 9.26 18.23 3.63
C LEU A 157 9.54 16.84 4.21
N LYS A 158 10.81 16.47 4.44
CA LYS A 158 11.16 15.17 5.06
C LYS A 158 10.62 15.01 6.47
N ASN A 159 10.41 16.10 7.22
CA ASN A 159 9.94 16.09 8.59
C ASN A 159 8.42 15.92 8.70
N GLU A 160 7.68 16.13 7.60
CA GLU A 160 6.23 15.99 7.58
C GLU A 160 5.79 14.57 7.97
N LYS A 161 4.73 14.47 8.76
CA LYS A 161 4.16 13.20 9.23
C LYS A 161 3.33 12.52 8.13
N LEU A 162 3.95 12.27 6.99
CA LEU A 162 3.30 11.69 5.82
C LEU A 162 3.91 10.32 5.48
N ASN A 163 3.07 9.40 5.01
CA ASN A 163 3.52 8.16 4.39
C ASN A 163 3.67 8.33 2.87
N GLY A 164 4.25 7.34 2.17
CA GLY A 164 4.52 7.44 0.73
C GLY A 164 3.28 7.68 -0.14
N ARG A 165 2.13 7.11 0.24
CA ARG A 165 0.84 7.34 -0.46
C ARG A 165 0.37 8.79 -0.26
N GLN A 166 0.49 9.31 0.96
CA GLN A 166 0.15 10.69 1.27
C GLN A 166 1.07 11.68 0.55
N ILE A 167 2.38 11.42 0.49
CA ILE A 167 3.33 12.25 -0.28
C ILE A 167 2.90 12.31 -1.75
N ARG A 168 2.59 11.17 -2.37
CA ARG A 168 2.08 11.14 -3.76
C ARG A 168 0.81 11.96 -3.93
N ASN A 169 -0.14 11.81 -3.00
CA ASN A 169 -1.40 12.56 -3.04
C ASN A 169 -1.16 14.07 -2.92
N VAL A 170 -0.32 14.52 -1.99
CA VAL A 170 0.06 15.93 -1.84
C VAL A 170 0.64 16.47 -3.15
N MET A 171 1.62 15.78 -3.75
CA MET A 171 2.21 16.19 -5.02
C MET A 171 1.16 16.34 -6.13
N THR A 172 0.30 15.34 -6.29
CA THR A 172 -0.73 15.35 -7.34
C THR A 172 -1.74 16.49 -7.11
N THR A 173 -2.22 16.65 -5.88
CA THR A 173 -3.20 17.67 -5.53
C THR A 173 -2.62 19.08 -5.65
N SER A 174 -1.39 19.30 -5.18
CA SER A 174 -0.73 20.61 -5.26
C SER A 174 -0.48 21.03 -6.71
N ARG A 175 -0.13 20.07 -7.59
CA ARG A 175 0.00 20.35 -9.03
C ARG A 175 -1.33 20.78 -9.65
N GLN A 176 -2.43 20.10 -9.31
CA GLN A 176 -3.77 20.47 -9.78
C GLN A 176 -4.20 21.84 -9.24
N TYR A 177 -3.88 22.12 -7.98
CA TYR A 177 -4.18 23.38 -7.33
C TYR A 177 -3.44 24.57 -7.95
N ALA A 178 -2.13 24.44 -8.20
CA ALA A 178 -1.33 25.44 -8.90
C ALA A 178 -1.88 25.70 -10.33
N LYS A 179 -2.22 24.60 -11.05
CA LYS A 179 -2.82 24.70 -12.39
C LYS A 179 -4.18 25.44 -12.37
N TRP A 180 -5.01 25.18 -11.38
CA TRP A 180 -6.29 25.86 -11.23
C TRP A 180 -6.12 27.35 -10.95
N LYS A 181 -5.09 27.74 -10.18
CA LYS A 181 -4.72 29.14 -9.92
C LYS A 181 -4.04 29.83 -11.11
N ASN A 182 -3.64 29.08 -12.15
CA ASN A 182 -2.76 29.53 -13.22
C ASN A 182 -1.40 30.02 -12.67
N GLU A 183 -0.87 29.37 -11.67
CA GLU A 183 0.40 29.68 -11.02
C GLU A 183 1.41 28.56 -11.26
N VAL A 184 2.70 28.88 -11.12
CA VAL A 184 3.79 27.90 -11.12
C VAL A 184 3.76 27.11 -9.81
N LEU A 185 3.94 25.77 -9.88
CA LEU A 185 3.96 24.94 -8.68
C LEU A 185 5.17 25.31 -7.80
N THR A 186 4.90 25.68 -6.57
CA THR A 186 5.90 26.06 -5.55
C THR A 186 5.69 25.28 -4.27
N TYR A 187 6.61 25.39 -3.32
CA TYR A 187 6.50 24.83 -1.97
C TYR A 187 5.25 25.32 -1.23
N GLU A 188 4.81 26.55 -1.43
CA GLU A 188 3.61 27.09 -0.76
C GLU A 188 2.37 26.29 -1.13
N HIS A 189 2.23 25.85 -2.38
CA HIS A 189 1.13 24.99 -2.80
C HIS A 189 1.15 23.61 -2.09
N LEU A 190 2.35 23.04 -1.89
CA LEU A 190 2.48 21.80 -1.14
C LEU A 190 2.09 22.01 0.32
N LYS A 191 2.55 23.09 0.92
CA LYS A 191 2.26 23.44 2.32
C LYS A 191 0.77 23.63 2.55
N ASP A 192 0.07 24.36 1.68
CA ASP A 192 -1.39 24.54 1.75
C ASP A 192 -2.13 23.20 1.76
N VAL A 193 -1.75 22.29 0.84
CA VAL A 193 -2.37 20.97 0.74
C VAL A 193 -2.03 20.09 1.96
N ILE A 194 -0.81 20.16 2.47
CA ILE A 194 -0.40 19.43 3.68
C ILE A 194 -1.23 19.90 4.88
N GLU A 195 -1.38 21.21 5.07
CA GLU A 195 -2.15 21.76 6.17
C GLU A 195 -3.64 21.37 6.11
N VAL A 196 -4.24 21.39 4.92
CA VAL A 196 -5.63 20.96 4.73
C VAL A 196 -5.77 19.46 5.05
N SER A 197 -4.81 18.64 4.59
CA SER A 197 -4.81 17.19 4.84
C SER A 197 -4.64 16.87 6.33
N ALA A 198 -3.80 17.62 7.05
CA ALA A 198 -3.57 17.47 8.49
C ALA A 198 -4.84 17.80 9.28
N ARG A 199 -5.49 18.94 8.98
CA ARG A 199 -6.77 19.33 9.63
C ARG A 199 -7.85 18.26 9.45
N PHE A 200 -7.92 17.64 8.29
CA PHE A 200 -8.86 16.55 8.04
C PHE A 200 -8.55 15.33 8.91
N GLY A 201 -7.27 14.95 9.05
CA GLY A 201 -6.83 13.87 9.93
C GLY A 201 -7.19 14.12 11.40
N ASP A 202 -6.89 15.30 11.91
CA ASP A 202 -7.20 15.70 13.30
C ASP A 202 -8.71 15.68 13.58
N ASN A 203 -9.52 16.13 12.62
CA ASN A 203 -10.97 16.10 12.73
C ASN A 203 -11.51 14.66 12.82
N LEU A 204 -11.00 13.74 11.99
CA LEU A 204 -11.38 12.33 12.07
C LEU A 204 -10.99 11.71 13.41
N GLU A 205 -9.77 11.94 13.90
CA GLU A 205 -9.36 11.43 15.21
C GLU A 205 -10.24 11.96 16.34
N ASN A 206 -10.63 13.23 16.29
CA ASN A 206 -11.52 13.82 17.28
C ASN A 206 -12.93 13.19 17.25
N ILE A 207 -13.47 12.89 16.07
CA ILE A 207 -14.76 12.21 15.93
C ILE A 207 -14.68 10.78 16.52
N TYR A 208 -13.60 10.03 16.26
CA TYR A 208 -13.45 8.67 16.78
C TYR A 208 -13.12 8.62 18.28
N ARG A 209 -12.53 9.67 18.85
CA ARG A 209 -12.23 9.76 20.28
C ARG A 209 -13.40 10.29 21.11
N SER A 210 -14.40 10.90 20.50
CA SER A 210 -15.62 11.32 21.21
C SER A 210 -16.43 10.06 21.54
N PRO A 211 -16.63 9.70 22.83
CA PRO A 211 -17.48 8.58 23.19
C PRO A 211 -18.89 8.88 22.69
N HIS A 212 -19.50 7.95 21.97
CA HIS A 212 -20.91 8.02 21.64
C HIS A 212 -21.71 8.24 22.94
N THR A 213 -22.09 9.47 23.17
CA THR A 213 -23.18 9.75 24.13
C THR A 213 -24.43 9.19 23.46
N GLN A 214 -24.84 8.00 23.91
CA GLN A 214 -26.11 7.40 23.57
C GLN A 214 -27.23 8.36 23.96
N VAL A 215 -28.08 8.71 23.01
CA VAL A 215 -29.47 9.12 23.27
C VAL A 215 -30.35 7.97 22.81
#